data_a256c2d39e6eb94fd01f22a3ddc782ea
#
_entry.id   a256c2d39e6eb94fd01f22a3ddc782ea
#
_cell.length_a   1.000
_cell.length_b   1.000
_cell.length_c   1.000
_cell.angle_alpha   90.00
_cell.angle_beta   90.00
_cell.angle_gamma   90.00
#
_symmetry.space_group_name_H-M   'P 1'
#
loop_
_entity.id
_entity.type
_entity.pdbx_description
1 polymer ?
#
loop_
_entity_poly.entity_id
_entity_poly.type
_entity_poly.pdbx_seq_one_letter_code
_entity_poly.pdbx_strand_id
1 'polypeptide(L)'
;ALLNWNDVTPHSIDHKAPSRGQVIPALIDSRSLSDLHAVFDVSNFKGMMPFRLVGVFPSEQEIWEWRWDSKQLGFQAHMWESRHWFSSSLSDDRAESLRGAACRSAQHESFAGSVPWLRRLHASHAGGPGPFSLCVHRKDVKTLSYSEIMVTAGNVQMGHFRGSPCTMAQIDPIEIERADCLDPAVWGISTAAS
;
A
#
# COMPACT_ATOMS: atom_id res chain seq x y z
N ALA A 1 -1.39 3.29 1.32
CA ALA A 1 -2.14 2.03 1.53
C ALA A 1 -2.43 1.83 3.02
N LEU A 2 -3.60 1.27 3.35
CA LEU A 2 -3.98 0.95 4.72
C LEU A 2 -4.09 -0.57 4.87
N LEU A 3 -3.42 -1.11 5.89
CA LEU A 3 -3.43 -2.53 6.21
C LEU A 3 -3.93 -2.76 7.64
N ASN A 4 -4.61 -3.88 7.86
CA ASN A 4 -4.88 -4.37 9.21
C ASN A 4 -3.56 -4.79 9.85
N TRP A 5 -3.44 -4.59 11.16
CA TRP A 5 -2.33 -5.10 11.94
C TRP A 5 -2.86 -6.13 12.93
N ASN A 6 -2.85 -7.39 12.48
CA ASN A 6 -3.58 -8.46 13.17
C ASN A 6 -2.76 -9.17 14.26
N ASP A 7 -1.43 -9.07 14.22
CA ASP A 7 -0.56 -9.66 15.27
C ASP A 7 -0.49 -8.80 16.54
N VAL A 8 -1.10 -7.61 16.52
CA VAL A 8 -1.25 -6.75 17.70
C VAL A 8 -2.61 -7.00 18.34
N THR A 9 -2.59 -7.46 19.58
CA THR A 9 -3.82 -7.56 20.39
C THR A 9 -4.26 -6.16 20.83
N PRO A 10 -5.45 -5.70 20.44
CA PRO A 10 -5.90 -4.37 20.81
C PRO A 10 -6.07 -4.27 22.33
N HIS A 11 -5.61 -3.15 22.91
CA HIS A 11 -5.73 -2.90 24.35
C HIS A 11 -7.17 -2.71 24.78
N SER A 12 -7.94 -1.98 23.96
CA SER A 12 -9.38 -1.82 24.11
C SER A 12 -10.01 -1.59 22.74
N ILE A 13 -11.16 -2.20 22.52
CA ILE A 13 -11.95 -1.98 21.30
C ILE A 13 -13.22 -1.26 21.72
N ASP A 14 -13.51 -0.14 21.08
CA ASP A 14 -14.83 0.49 21.17
C ASP A 14 -15.57 0.25 19.86
N HIS A 15 -16.66 -0.51 19.92
CA HIS A 15 -17.50 -0.78 18.74
C HIS A 15 -18.17 0.49 18.18
N LYS A 16 -18.14 1.59 18.93
CA LYS A 16 -18.60 2.92 18.48
C LYS A 16 -17.46 3.76 17.87
N ALA A 17 -16.20 3.33 18.00
CA ALA A 17 -15.09 4.05 17.40
C ALA A 17 -15.20 4.04 15.87
N PRO A 18 -14.68 5.06 15.20
CA PRO A 18 -14.62 5.09 13.74
C PRO A 18 -13.90 3.88 13.17
N SER A 19 -14.38 3.39 12.03
CA SER A 19 -13.68 2.33 11.30
C SER A 19 -12.32 2.81 10.81
N ARG A 20 -11.31 1.94 10.81
CA ARG A 20 -10.01 2.18 10.16
C ARG A 20 -10.13 2.72 8.74
N GLY A 21 -11.19 2.31 8.02
CA GLY A 21 -11.47 2.81 6.68
C GLY A 21 -11.65 4.33 6.59
N GLN A 22 -11.90 5.02 7.71
CA GLN A 22 -11.98 6.48 7.73
C GLN A 22 -10.61 7.18 7.73
N VAL A 23 -9.52 6.45 7.96
CA VAL A 23 -8.17 7.02 7.98
C VAL A 23 -7.79 7.58 6.60
N ILE A 24 -8.02 6.83 5.54
CA ILE A 24 -7.69 7.27 4.17
C ILE A 24 -8.48 8.52 3.75
N PRO A 25 -9.84 8.57 3.90
CA PRO A 25 -10.60 9.77 3.61
C PRO A 25 -10.15 11.01 4.40
N ALA A 26 -9.76 10.84 5.67
CA ALA A 26 -9.29 11.94 6.49
C ALA A 26 -7.98 12.56 5.98
N LEU A 27 -7.21 11.82 5.20
CA LEU A 27 -5.91 12.25 4.68
C LEU A 27 -5.96 12.72 3.22
N ILE A 28 -7.13 12.70 2.58
CA ILE A 28 -7.24 12.90 1.12
C ILE A 28 -6.77 14.29 0.66
N ASP A 29 -6.86 15.28 1.54
CA ASP A 29 -6.45 16.66 1.25
C ASP A 29 -4.99 16.95 1.64
N SER A 30 -4.29 15.98 2.26
CA SER A 30 -2.88 16.12 2.63
C SER A 30 -2.00 16.11 1.38
N ARG A 31 -1.24 17.18 1.16
CA ARG A 31 -0.37 17.36 -0.01
C ARG A 31 1.10 17.14 0.30
N SER A 32 1.45 17.08 1.58
CA SER A 32 2.81 16.91 2.07
C SER A 32 2.84 16.00 3.29
N LEU A 33 4.03 15.52 3.64
CA LEU A 33 4.26 14.78 4.89
C LEU A 33 3.87 15.62 6.12
N SER A 34 4.14 16.93 6.09
CA SER A 34 3.78 17.85 7.17
C SER A 34 2.26 17.95 7.36
N ASP A 35 1.49 18.06 6.27
CA ASP A 35 0.03 18.08 6.35
C ASP A 35 -0.51 16.81 6.95
N LEU A 36 0.07 15.67 6.57
CA LEU A 36 -0.32 14.36 7.04
C LEU A 36 -0.05 14.22 8.55
N HIS A 37 1.10 14.67 9.04
CA HIS A 37 1.40 14.72 10.46
C HIS A 37 0.43 15.63 11.21
N ALA A 38 0.11 16.80 10.69
CA ALA A 38 -0.86 17.71 11.31
C ALA A 38 -2.26 17.08 11.43
N VAL A 39 -2.69 16.29 10.44
CA VAL A 39 -3.95 15.53 10.56
C VAL A 39 -3.84 14.46 11.65
N PHE A 40 -2.73 13.77 11.76
CA PHE A 40 -2.54 12.74 12.79
C PHE A 40 -2.49 13.32 14.20
N ASP A 41 -1.90 14.50 14.39
CA ASP A 41 -1.81 15.17 15.69
C ASP A 41 -3.19 15.51 16.28
N VAL A 42 -4.18 15.78 15.42
CA VAL A 42 -5.55 16.08 15.84
C VAL A 42 -6.49 14.89 15.77
N SER A 43 -6.06 13.79 15.18
CA SER A 43 -6.89 12.60 14.99
C SER A 43 -7.01 11.79 16.28
N ASN A 44 -8.23 11.33 16.57
CA ASN A 44 -8.49 10.46 17.71
C ASN A 44 -8.67 9.02 17.25
N PHE A 45 -7.62 8.21 17.42
CA PHE A 45 -7.65 6.78 17.11
C PHE A 45 -8.10 5.90 18.29
N LYS A 46 -8.42 6.48 19.45
CA LYS A 46 -8.81 5.74 20.66
C LYS A 46 -9.98 4.79 20.36
N GLY A 47 -9.82 3.53 20.75
CA GLY A 47 -10.80 2.47 20.50
C GLY A 47 -10.79 1.89 19.09
N MET A 48 -10.03 2.49 18.16
CA MET A 48 -9.87 1.96 16.81
C MET A 48 -8.97 0.72 16.82
N MET A 49 -9.31 -0.24 15.95
CA MET A 49 -8.49 -1.44 15.76
C MET A 49 -7.09 -1.09 15.24
N PRO A 50 -6.05 -1.86 15.60
CA PRO A 50 -4.70 -1.67 15.10
C PRO A 50 -4.61 -1.65 13.57
N PHE A 51 -3.77 -0.77 13.05
CA PHE A 51 -3.54 -0.64 11.61
C PHE A 51 -2.11 -0.21 11.29
N ARG A 52 -1.71 -0.45 10.05
CA ARG A 52 -0.52 0.13 9.42
C ARG A 52 -0.96 0.95 8.22
N LEU A 53 -0.45 2.17 8.11
CA LEU A 53 -0.66 3.02 6.94
C LEU A 53 0.68 3.23 6.26
N VAL A 54 0.72 3.04 4.95
CA VAL A 54 1.91 3.30 4.12
C VAL A 54 1.61 4.48 3.20
N GLY A 55 2.42 5.51 3.30
CA GLY A 55 2.48 6.66 2.40
C GLY A 55 3.71 6.57 1.51
N VAL A 56 3.55 6.91 0.25
CA VAL A 56 4.63 6.99 -0.74
C VAL A 56 4.63 8.39 -1.30
N PHE A 57 5.76 9.07 -1.21
CA PHE A 57 5.97 10.46 -1.63
C PHE A 57 7.01 10.47 -2.74
N PRO A 58 6.58 10.33 -4.01
CA PRO A 58 7.51 10.16 -5.13
C PRO A 58 8.40 11.39 -5.39
N SER A 59 7.89 12.60 -5.14
CA SER A 59 8.65 13.84 -5.28
C SER A 59 9.83 13.93 -4.33
N GLU A 60 9.63 13.49 -3.10
CA GLU A 60 10.64 13.50 -2.04
C GLU A 60 11.49 12.22 -2.05
N GLN A 61 11.09 11.21 -2.83
CA GLN A 61 11.65 9.85 -2.79
C GLN A 61 11.60 9.25 -1.38
N GLU A 62 10.47 9.43 -0.71
CA GLU A 62 10.25 8.96 0.65
C GLU A 62 9.12 7.94 0.73
N ILE A 63 9.30 6.99 1.62
CA ILE A 63 8.28 6.01 2.01
C ILE A 63 8.16 6.07 3.51
N TRP A 64 6.95 6.26 3.99
CA TRP A 64 6.66 6.32 5.41
C TRP A 64 5.63 5.28 5.81
N GLU A 65 5.79 4.72 7.01
CA GLU A 65 4.84 3.81 7.62
C GLU A 65 4.40 4.35 8.97
N TRP A 66 3.10 4.48 9.19
CA TRP A 66 2.47 4.80 10.48
C TRP A 66 1.83 3.53 11.03
N ARG A 67 2.02 3.30 12.32
CA ARG A 67 1.56 2.10 13.03
C ARG A 67 0.76 2.51 14.25
N TRP A 68 -0.52 2.21 14.24
CA TRP A 68 -1.42 2.35 15.38
C TRP A 68 -1.56 1.01 16.08
N ASP A 69 -1.07 0.90 17.32
CA ASP A 69 -1.09 -0.34 18.12
C ASP A 69 -2.26 -0.42 19.10
N SER A 70 -3.24 0.47 19.03
CA SER A 70 -4.36 0.74 19.95
C SER A 70 -4.02 1.57 21.19
N LYS A 71 -2.76 2.01 21.35
CA LYS A 71 -2.31 2.88 22.43
C LYS A 71 -1.64 4.13 21.91
N GLN A 72 -0.76 3.96 20.97
CA GLN A 72 0.04 5.03 20.40
C GLN A 72 0.20 4.87 18.89
N LEU A 73 0.37 5.99 18.21
CA LEU A 73 0.76 6.05 16.82
C LEU A 73 2.28 6.23 16.74
N GLY A 74 2.96 5.21 16.26
CA GLY A 74 4.36 5.31 15.88
C GLY A 74 4.51 5.52 14.38
N PHE A 75 5.67 6.00 13.94
CA PHE A 75 5.98 6.13 12.52
C PHE A 75 7.44 5.81 12.22
N GLN A 76 7.72 5.41 10.99
CA GLN A 76 9.04 5.04 10.53
C GLN A 76 9.21 5.43 9.06
N ALA A 77 10.33 6.10 8.75
CA ALA A 77 10.79 6.29 7.39
C ALA A 77 11.46 5.00 6.88
N HIS A 78 11.27 4.72 5.60
CA HIS A 78 11.90 3.61 4.90
C HIS A 78 12.75 4.14 3.74
N MET A 79 13.74 3.38 3.35
CA MET A 79 14.53 3.67 2.15
C MET A 79 13.64 3.65 0.91
N TRP A 80 13.98 4.50 -0.08
CA TRP A 80 13.33 4.52 -1.40
C TRP A 80 13.77 3.31 -2.21
N GLU A 81 13.08 2.19 -2.01
CA GLU A 81 13.37 0.92 -2.64
C GLU A 81 12.09 0.09 -2.80
N SER A 82 12.17 -0.99 -3.56
CA SER A 82 11.06 -1.95 -3.67
C SER A 82 10.76 -2.58 -2.31
N ARG A 83 9.52 -2.45 -1.87
CA ARG A 83 9.04 -2.97 -0.58
C ARG A 83 7.68 -3.63 -0.70
N HIS A 84 7.44 -4.50 0.27
CA HIS A 84 6.18 -5.23 0.40
C HIS A 84 5.67 -5.14 1.83
N TRP A 85 4.37 -4.98 1.98
CA TRP A 85 3.67 -5.06 3.26
C TRP A 85 2.54 -6.07 3.12
N PHE A 86 2.39 -6.89 4.12
CA PHE A 86 1.38 -7.93 4.13
C PHE A 86 0.51 -7.83 5.36
N SER A 87 -0.74 -8.28 5.24
CA SER A 87 -1.68 -8.43 6.33
C SER A 87 -2.43 -9.73 6.13
N SER A 88 -2.67 -10.43 7.24
CA SER A 88 -3.44 -11.68 7.23
C SER A 88 -4.19 -11.85 8.54
N SER A 89 -5.49 -12.06 8.48
CA SER A 89 -6.31 -12.35 9.67
C SER A 89 -5.93 -13.65 10.40
N LEU A 90 -5.00 -14.43 9.85
CA LEU A 90 -4.47 -15.64 10.51
C LEU A 90 -3.16 -15.36 11.25
N SER A 91 -2.24 -14.65 10.61
CA SER A 91 -0.98 -14.18 11.17
C SER A 91 -0.28 -13.27 10.15
N ASP A 92 0.05 -12.07 10.56
CA ASP A 92 0.82 -11.12 9.74
C ASP A 92 2.27 -11.62 9.60
N ASP A 93 2.90 -12.13 10.66
CA ASP A 93 4.26 -12.68 10.64
C ASP A 93 4.41 -13.84 9.65
N ARG A 94 3.42 -14.75 9.63
CA ARG A 94 3.44 -15.87 8.69
C ARG A 94 3.21 -15.41 7.26
N ALA A 95 2.33 -14.43 7.05
CA ALA A 95 2.12 -13.82 5.74
C ALA A 95 3.40 -13.12 5.26
N GLU A 96 4.08 -12.37 6.13
CA GLU A 96 5.37 -11.73 5.84
C GLU A 96 6.44 -12.75 5.45
N SER A 97 6.57 -13.83 6.22
CA SER A 97 7.55 -14.89 5.93
C SER A 97 7.31 -15.54 4.57
N LEU A 98 6.10 -16.02 4.30
CA LEU A 98 5.80 -16.83 3.11
C LEU A 98 5.64 -15.97 1.84
N ARG A 99 4.86 -14.88 1.91
CA ARG A 99 4.67 -13.97 0.78
C ARG A 99 5.94 -13.18 0.50
N GLY A 100 6.65 -12.76 1.55
CA GLY A 100 7.93 -12.06 1.42
C GLY A 100 8.99 -12.94 0.74
N ALA A 101 9.05 -14.24 1.06
CA ALA A 101 9.92 -15.18 0.35
C ALA A 101 9.57 -15.28 -1.14
N ALA A 102 8.26 -15.36 -1.48
CA ALA A 102 7.80 -15.38 -2.86
C ALA A 102 8.15 -14.08 -3.61
N CYS A 103 7.96 -12.93 -2.96
CA CYS A 103 8.35 -11.63 -3.55
C CYS A 103 9.85 -11.52 -3.78
N ARG A 104 10.68 -11.91 -2.81
CA ARG A 104 12.15 -11.91 -2.97
C ARG A 104 12.61 -12.84 -4.10
N SER A 105 12.01 -14.03 -4.21
CA SER A 105 12.30 -14.92 -5.32
C SER A 105 11.94 -14.30 -6.66
N ALA A 106 10.78 -13.68 -6.77
CA ALA A 106 10.31 -13.05 -7.99
C ALA A 106 11.16 -11.81 -8.41
N GLN A 107 11.85 -11.16 -7.48
CA GLN A 107 12.75 -10.03 -7.80
C GLN A 107 13.94 -10.42 -8.69
N HIS A 108 14.25 -11.72 -8.80
CA HIS A 108 15.29 -12.22 -9.70
C HIS A 108 14.78 -12.52 -11.12
N GLU A 109 13.48 -12.36 -11.36
CA GLU A 109 12.89 -12.54 -12.69
C GLU A 109 13.26 -11.40 -13.64
N SER A 110 13.27 -11.70 -14.94
CA SER A 110 13.39 -10.67 -15.97
C SER A 110 12.22 -9.68 -15.88
N PHE A 111 12.54 -8.39 -16.04
CA PHE A 111 11.56 -7.29 -15.95
C PHE A 111 10.92 -7.12 -14.55
N ALA A 112 11.59 -7.59 -13.47
CA ALA A 112 11.17 -7.30 -12.10
C ALA A 112 10.94 -5.78 -11.90
N GLY A 113 9.87 -5.43 -11.19
CA GLY A 113 9.45 -4.05 -10.97
C GLY A 113 8.57 -3.44 -12.07
N SER A 114 8.44 -4.08 -13.24
CA SER A 114 7.50 -3.61 -14.27
C SER A 114 6.04 -3.87 -13.88
N VAL A 115 5.11 -3.07 -14.43
CA VAL A 115 3.67 -3.26 -14.19
C VAL A 115 3.19 -4.68 -14.57
N PRO A 116 3.55 -5.24 -15.74
CA PRO A 116 3.18 -6.62 -16.05
C PRO A 116 3.73 -7.65 -15.06
N TRP A 117 4.96 -7.42 -14.55
CA TRP A 117 5.54 -8.27 -13.52
C TRP A 117 4.78 -8.17 -12.19
N LEU A 118 4.42 -6.95 -11.74
CA LEU A 118 3.60 -6.74 -10.54
C LEU A 118 2.25 -7.45 -10.64
N ARG A 119 1.59 -7.36 -11.79
CA ARG A 119 0.32 -8.05 -12.04
C ARG A 119 0.46 -9.57 -11.91
N ARG A 120 1.51 -10.16 -12.53
CA ARG A 120 1.79 -11.60 -12.39
C ARG A 120 2.11 -11.98 -10.95
N LEU A 121 2.90 -11.18 -10.26
CA LEU A 121 3.25 -11.41 -8.86
C LEU A 121 2.00 -11.46 -7.98
N HIS A 122 1.11 -10.47 -8.10
CA HIS A 122 -0.13 -10.43 -7.33
C HIS A 122 -1.14 -11.52 -7.73
N ALA A 123 -1.06 -12.04 -8.94
CA ALA A 123 -1.86 -13.17 -9.41
C ALA A 123 -1.30 -14.53 -8.94
N SER A 124 -0.10 -14.56 -8.38
CA SER A 124 0.64 -15.79 -8.08
C SER A 124 0.04 -16.57 -6.90
N HIS A 125 0.10 -17.88 -7.05
CA HIS A 125 -0.18 -18.87 -6.01
C HIS A 125 1.09 -19.67 -5.70
N ALA A 126 2.23 -19.00 -5.54
CA ALA A 126 3.49 -19.68 -5.20
C ALA A 126 3.29 -20.60 -3.99
N GLY A 127 3.56 -21.89 -4.17
CA GLY A 127 3.27 -22.92 -3.14
C GLY A 127 1.83 -23.46 -3.17
N GLY A 128 1.00 -23.07 -4.15
CA GLY A 128 -0.41 -23.47 -4.30
C GLY A 128 -1.41 -22.43 -3.76
N PRO A 129 -2.68 -22.50 -4.23
CA PRO A 129 -3.74 -21.64 -3.72
C PRO A 129 -3.96 -21.87 -2.22
N GLY A 130 -3.97 -20.80 -1.44
CA GLY A 130 -4.12 -20.94 0.02
C GLY A 130 -4.21 -19.62 0.76
N PRO A 131 -4.19 -19.70 2.10
CA PRO A 131 -4.35 -18.52 2.96
C PRO A 131 -3.14 -17.58 2.94
N PHE A 132 -1.99 -18.08 2.55
CA PHE A 132 -0.73 -17.31 2.50
C PHE A 132 -0.18 -17.15 1.08
N SER A 133 -0.92 -17.53 0.04
CA SER A 133 -0.58 -17.12 -1.34
C SER A 133 -0.73 -15.60 -1.51
N LEU A 134 -0.05 -15.01 -2.50
CA LEU A 134 -0.22 -13.59 -2.84
C LEU A 134 -1.65 -13.31 -3.28
N CYS A 135 -2.19 -14.12 -4.20
CA CYS A 135 -3.61 -14.17 -4.46
C CYS A 135 -4.25 -15.19 -3.52
N VAL A 136 -4.93 -14.69 -2.50
CA VAL A 136 -5.49 -15.51 -1.43
C VAL A 136 -6.72 -16.29 -1.89
N HIS A 137 -6.74 -17.59 -1.59
CA HIS A 137 -7.91 -18.44 -1.73
C HIS A 137 -8.08 -19.31 -0.49
N ARG A 138 -9.17 -19.12 0.22
CA ARG A 138 -9.63 -19.94 1.34
C ARG A 138 -11.11 -20.25 1.16
N LYS A 139 -11.63 -21.15 1.97
CA LYS A 139 -13.06 -21.50 1.96
C LYS A 139 -13.96 -20.26 2.07
N ASP A 140 -13.63 -19.36 3.00
CA ASP A 140 -14.49 -18.23 3.37
C ASP A 140 -13.88 -16.86 3.00
N VAL A 141 -12.65 -16.82 2.50
CA VAL A 141 -11.92 -15.56 2.21
C VAL A 141 -11.11 -15.71 0.94
N LYS A 142 -11.23 -14.72 0.06
CA LYS A 142 -10.41 -14.60 -1.15
C LYS A 142 -10.01 -13.17 -1.39
N THR A 143 -8.97 -12.96 -2.19
CA THR A 143 -8.64 -11.63 -2.70
C THR A 143 -9.77 -11.14 -3.60
N LEU A 144 -10.33 -9.98 -3.28
CA LEU A 144 -11.53 -9.44 -3.91
C LEU A 144 -11.25 -8.43 -5.01
N SER A 145 -10.07 -7.82 -4.99
CA SER A 145 -9.68 -6.81 -5.99
C SER A 145 -8.16 -6.66 -6.04
N TYR A 146 -7.72 -6.07 -7.12
CA TYR A 146 -6.37 -5.58 -7.32
C TYR A 146 -6.44 -4.12 -7.76
N SER A 147 -5.60 -3.29 -7.18
CA SER A 147 -5.45 -1.89 -7.59
C SER A 147 -3.98 -1.60 -7.80
N GLU A 148 -3.68 -0.83 -8.84
CA GLU A 148 -2.33 -0.36 -9.14
C GLU A 148 -2.35 1.13 -9.35
N ILE A 149 -1.27 1.80 -8.94
CA ILE A 149 -1.04 3.21 -9.19
C ILE A 149 0.37 3.32 -9.76
N MET A 150 0.48 3.96 -10.90
CA MET A 150 1.75 4.29 -11.55
C MET A 150 1.91 5.79 -11.54
N VAL A 151 3.02 6.25 -10.97
CA VAL A 151 3.37 7.67 -10.90
C VAL A 151 4.63 7.89 -11.70
N THR A 152 4.57 8.81 -12.65
CA THR A 152 5.69 9.30 -13.43
C THR A 152 5.87 10.80 -13.21
N ALA A 153 6.90 11.41 -13.77
CA ALA A 153 7.12 12.86 -13.66
C ALA A 153 5.93 13.67 -14.19
N GLY A 154 5.25 13.22 -15.26
CA GLY A 154 4.18 13.97 -15.92
C GLY A 154 2.77 13.41 -15.74
N ASN A 155 2.64 12.24 -15.12
CA ASN A 155 1.37 11.53 -15.21
C ASN A 155 1.17 10.59 -14.01
N VAL A 156 -0.09 10.41 -13.60
CA VAL A 156 -0.52 9.38 -12.65
C VAL A 156 -1.58 8.53 -13.33
N GLN A 157 -1.39 7.23 -13.31
CA GLN A 157 -2.39 6.27 -13.80
C GLN A 157 -2.84 5.38 -12.65
N MET A 158 -4.13 5.13 -12.57
CA MET A 158 -4.73 4.21 -11.61
C MET A 158 -5.51 3.13 -12.33
N GLY A 159 -5.20 1.88 -12.04
CA GLY A 159 -5.96 0.72 -12.49
C GLY A 159 -6.66 0.04 -11.33
N HIS A 160 -7.88 -0.45 -11.55
CA HIS A 160 -8.62 -1.23 -10.58
C HIS A 160 -9.29 -2.42 -11.22
N PHE A 161 -9.05 -3.61 -10.70
CA PHE A 161 -9.71 -4.83 -11.10
C PHE A 161 -10.55 -5.39 -9.94
N ARG A 162 -11.83 -5.59 -10.18
CA ARG A 162 -12.76 -6.20 -9.23
C ARG A 162 -12.80 -7.70 -9.45
N GLY A 163 -12.18 -8.44 -8.55
CA GLY A 163 -12.04 -9.90 -8.63
C GLY A 163 -10.67 -10.36 -8.13
N SER A 164 -10.48 -11.66 -8.08
CA SER A 164 -9.18 -12.24 -7.71
C SER A 164 -8.15 -11.98 -8.82
N PRO A 165 -6.96 -11.46 -8.52
CA PRO A 165 -5.94 -11.13 -9.52
C PRO A 165 -5.59 -12.27 -10.48
N CYS A 166 -5.68 -13.51 -10.03
CA CYS A 166 -5.42 -14.69 -10.88
C CYS A 166 -6.45 -14.91 -11.99
N THR A 167 -7.59 -14.22 -11.94
CA THR A 167 -8.62 -14.25 -13.00
C THR A 167 -8.62 -12.99 -13.85
N MET A 168 -7.67 -12.09 -13.61
CA MET A 168 -7.57 -10.82 -14.30
C MET A 168 -7.09 -11.01 -15.74
N ALA A 169 -7.90 -10.57 -16.69
CA ALA A 169 -7.52 -10.57 -18.10
C ALA A 169 -6.83 -9.27 -18.52
N GLN A 170 -7.42 -8.14 -18.14
CA GLN A 170 -6.94 -6.80 -18.48
C GLN A 170 -7.35 -5.79 -17.43
N ILE A 171 -6.56 -4.74 -17.27
CA ILE A 171 -6.92 -3.53 -16.54
C ILE A 171 -6.78 -2.36 -17.51
N ASP A 172 -7.84 -1.57 -17.63
CA ASP A 172 -7.79 -0.31 -18.33
C ASP A 172 -7.55 0.80 -17.31
N PRO A 173 -6.33 1.38 -17.27
CA PRO A 173 -6.02 2.41 -16.29
C PRO A 173 -6.75 3.71 -16.63
N ILE A 174 -7.17 4.42 -15.60
CA ILE A 174 -7.65 5.78 -15.69
C ILE A 174 -6.45 6.71 -15.50
N GLU A 175 -6.28 7.65 -16.39
CA GLU A 175 -5.32 8.72 -16.26
C GLU A 175 -5.85 9.78 -15.31
N ILE A 176 -5.01 10.21 -14.37
CA ILE A 176 -5.34 11.24 -13.38
C ILE A 176 -4.38 12.40 -13.64
N GLU A 177 -4.92 13.55 -14.00
CA GLU A 177 -4.12 14.77 -14.13
C GLU A 177 -3.55 15.17 -12.77
N ARG A 178 -2.26 15.44 -12.75
CA ARG A 178 -1.61 16.01 -11.57
C ARG A 178 -1.74 17.52 -11.60
N ALA A 179 -2.38 18.06 -10.59
CA ALA A 179 -2.53 19.53 -10.46
C ALA A 179 -1.18 20.26 -10.38
N ASP A 180 -0.14 19.59 -9.92
CA ASP A 180 1.17 20.18 -9.65
C ASP A 180 2.22 19.86 -10.74
N CYS A 181 1.86 19.19 -11.84
CA CYS A 181 2.80 18.84 -12.93
C CYS A 181 3.26 20.03 -13.77
N LEU A 182 2.82 21.26 -13.46
CA LEU A 182 3.12 22.43 -14.27
C LEU A 182 4.43 23.14 -13.88
N ASP A 183 5.10 22.76 -12.81
CA ASP A 183 6.38 23.36 -12.42
C ASP A 183 7.53 22.33 -12.42
N PRO A 184 8.36 22.29 -13.50
CA PRO A 184 9.54 21.42 -13.55
C PRO A 184 10.55 21.68 -12.43
N ALA A 185 10.53 22.86 -11.81
CA ALA A 185 11.42 23.24 -10.72
C ALA A 185 11.18 22.40 -9.44
N VAL A 186 9.95 21.91 -9.24
CA VAL A 186 9.60 21.05 -8.09
C VAL A 186 10.29 19.68 -8.16
N TRP A 187 10.71 19.23 -9.36
CA TRP A 187 11.27 17.89 -9.57
C TRP A 187 12.80 17.83 -9.62
N GLY A 188 13.49 18.96 -9.47
CA GLY A 188 14.96 18.99 -9.51
C GLY A 188 15.56 18.44 -10.81
N ILE A 189 14.78 18.35 -11.89
CA ILE A 189 15.26 17.92 -13.20
C ILE A 189 15.90 19.15 -13.86
N SER A 190 17.21 19.28 -13.69
CA SER A 190 17.99 20.23 -14.47
C SER A 190 17.90 19.85 -15.94
N THR A 191 17.19 20.65 -16.73
CA THR A 191 17.28 20.62 -18.18
C THR A 191 18.63 21.22 -18.58
N ALA A 192 19.70 20.43 -18.48
CA ALA A 192 20.94 20.75 -19.14
C ALA A 192 20.71 20.56 -20.64
N ALA A 193 20.42 21.68 -21.31
CA ALA A 193 20.47 21.74 -22.75
C ALA A 193 21.94 21.62 -23.18
N SER A 194 22.23 20.63 -23.98
CA SER A 194 23.44 20.52 -24.79
C SER A 194 23.33 21.32 -26.06
#